data_ccefa7f4bc1e87e362face3a1100d51c
#
_entry.id   ccefa7f4bc1e87e362face3a1100d51c
#
_cell.length_a   1.000
_cell.length_b   1.000
_cell.length_c   1.000
_cell.angle_alpha   90.00
_cell.angle_beta   90.00
_cell.angle_gamma   90.00
#
_symmetry.space_group_name_H-M   'P 1'
#
loop_
_entity.id
_entity.type
_entity.pdbx_description
1 polymer ?
#
loop_
_entity_poly.entity_id
_entity_poly.type
_entity_poly.pdbx_seq_one_letter_code
_entity_poly.pdbx_strand_id
1 'polypeptide(L)'
;IQIGVVVEFLLYVNILTWPVAVVGWVTSMVQEAEASQARINEFLNEVPEIKNYNNESLEIHGKVTFKDVTFTYEDTNITALKNINFTINPGETLAILGNTGSGKSTIIELISRLYDVTAGSILLDDKPIKKLNLNEVRNQIGFVPQDPFLFSDTIENNIKFGKKNASEQEIIEAAKNAVVHENIIDFVHGYKTILGERGVTLSGGQKQRVSIARAIIKNPKILIFDDCLSAVDTETEERILANLEKVSKSKTTFIISHR
;
A
#
# COMPACT_ATOMS: atom_id res chain seq x y z
N ILE A 1 24.05 -26.55 73.17
CA ILE A 1 24.14 -26.57 71.72
C ILE A 1 25.59 -26.43 71.35
N GLN A 2 26.18 -27.41 70.65
CA GLN A 2 27.55 -27.32 70.17
C GLN A 2 27.69 -26.22 69.15
N ILE A 3 28.62 -25.30 69.28
CA ILE A 3 28.86 -24.17 68.36
C ILE A 3 29.01 -24.64 66.89
N GLY A 4 29.60 -25.83 66.70
CA GLY A 4 29.74 -26.43 65.34
C GLY A 4 28.44 -26.69 64.64
N VAL A 5 27.38 -27.12 65.30
CA VAL A 5 26.06 -27.36 64.73
C VAL A 5 25.38 -26.04 64.23
N VAL A 6 25.63 -24.96 64.98
CA VAL A 6 25.09 -23.65 64.57
C VAL A 6 25.79 -23.12 63.32
N VAL A 7 27.10 -23.31 63.22
CA VAL A 7 27.90 -22.91 62.05
C VAL A 7 27.50 -23.74 60.86
N GLU A 8 27.32 -25.05 60.99
CA GLU A 8 26.90 -25.94 59.93
C GLU A 8 25.50 -25.57 59.43
N PHE A 9 24.58 -25.27 60.34
CA PHE A 9 23.24 -24.81 59.96
C PHE A 9 23.26 -23.49 59.14
N LEU A 10 24.06 -22.52 59.54
CA LEU A 10 24.20 -21.26 58.81
C LEU A 10 24.81 -21.45 57.42
N LEU A 11 25.75 -22.38 57.27
CA LEU A 11 26.33 -22.74 56.00
C LEU A 11 25.27 -23.34 55.04
N TYR A 12 24.43 -24.26 55.55
CA TYR A 12 23.34 -24.84 54.71
C TYR A 12 22.31 -23.79 54.31
N VAL A 13 21.91 -22.89 55.19
CA VAL A 13 21.00 -21.79 54.85
C VAL A 13 21.60 -20.93 53.75
N ASN A 14 22.89 -20.60 53.84
CA ASN A 14 23.56 -19.78 52.85
C ASN A 14 23.65 -20.49 51.46
N ILE A 15 23.96 -21.79 51.46
CA ILE A 15 24.02 -22.61 50.24
C ILE A 15 22.63 -22.74 49.58
N LEU A 16 21.55 -22.86 50.39
CA LEU A 16 20.17 -22.99 49.87
C LEU A 16 19.61 -21.67 49.37
N THR A 17 20.13 -20.53 49.78
CA THR A 17 19.60 -19.21 49.33
C THR A 17 19.73 -19.01 47.84
N TRP A 18 20.86 -19.39 47.24
CA TRP A 18 21.09 -19.23 45.80
C TRP A 18 20.15 -20.08 44.94
N PRO A 19 19.98 -21.40 45.14
CA PRO A 19 19.03 -22.20 44.36
C PRO A 19 17.59 -21.69 44.42
N VAL A 20 17.13 -21.24 45.59
CA VAL A 20 15.78 -20.68 45.77
C VAL A 20 15.63 -19.37 44.98
N ALA A 21 16.62 -18.48 45.02
CA ALA A 21 16.62 -17.26 44.26
C ALA A 21 16.62 -17.54 42.75
N VAL A 22 17.39 -18.52 42.29
CA VAL A 22 17.43 -18.93 40.86
C VAL A 22 16.08 -19.46 40.40
N VAL A 23 15.38 -20.26 41.21
CA VAL A 23 14.02 -20.74 40.85
C VAL A 23 13.06 -19.56 40.64
N GLY A 24 13.10 -18.57 41.55
CA GLY A 24 12.27 -17.37 41.43
C GLY A 24 12.59 -16.59 40.12
N TRP A 25 13.87 -16.41 39.81
CA TRP A 25 14.31 -15.73 38.62
C TRP A 25 13.90 -16.48 37.34
N VAL A 26 14.11 -17.80 37.27
CA VAL A 26 13.72 -18.64 36.14
C VAL A 26 12.20 -18.59 35.93
N THR A 27 11.43 -18.67 37.04
CA THR A 27 9.97 -18.58 36.95
C THR A 27 9.53 -17.23 36.33
N SER A 28 10.16 -16.13 36.74
CA SER A 28 9.88 -14.81 36.16
C SER A 28 10.22 -14.74 34.67
N MET A 29 11.37 -15.29 34.25
CA MET A 29 11.77 -15.36 32.85
C MET A 29 10.78 -16.18 32.01
N VAL A 30 10.31 -17.32 32.54
CA VAL A 30 9.33 -18.17 31.83
C VAL A 30 8.00 -17.43 31.65
N GLN A 31 7.51 -16.73 32.67
CA GLN A 31 6.29 -15.94 32.60
C GLN A 31 6.41 -14.80 31.56
N GLU A 32 7.55 -14.11 31.52
CA GLU A 32 7.79 -13.07 30.54
C GLU A 32 7.86 -13.63 29.10
N ALA A 33 8.52 -14.77 28.95
CA ALA A 33 8.61 -15.46 27.67
C ALA A 33 7.24 -15.96 27.20
N GLU A 34 6.41 -16.51 28.10
CA GLU A 34 5.05 -16.96 27.81
C GLU A 34 4.16 -15.79 27.33
N ALA A 35 4.20 -14.65 28.04
CA ALA A 35 3.45 -13.46 27.68
C ALA A 35 3.89 -12.91 26.29
N SER A 36 5.19 -12.91 26.03
CA SER A 36 5.75 -12.48 24.74
C SER A 36 5.34 -13.43 23.60
N GLN A 37 5.43 -14.74 23.86
CA GLN A 37 5.03 -15.76 22.90
C GLN A 37 3.51 -15.70 22.59
N ALA A 38 2.68 -15.45 23.59
CA ALA A 38 1.24 -15.29 23.39
C ALA A 38 0.92 -14.13 22.43
N ARG A 39 1.57 -12.97 22.61
CA ARG A 39 1.41 -11.82 21.70
C ARG A 39 1.88 -12.12 20.27
N ILE A 40 3.00 -12.82 20.12
CA ILE A 40 3.50 -13.24 18.80
C ILE A 40 2.51 -14.19 18.14
N ASN A 41 1.96 -15.16 18.91
CA ASN A 41 1.00 -16.10 18.38
C ASN A 41 -0.33 -15.43 18.00
N GLU A 42 -0.81 -14.46 18.77
CA GLU A 42 -1.98 -13.63 18.45
C GLU A 42 -1.79 -12.96 17.09
N PHE A 43 -0.66 -12.26 16.89
CA PHE A 43 -0.33 -11.62 15.61
C PHE A 43 -0.21 -12.62 14.45
N LEU A 44 0.45 -13.76 14.65
CA LEU A 44 0.65 -14.78 13.61
C LEU A 44 -0.64 -15.52 13.23
N ASN A 45 -1.59 -15.60 14.16
CA ASN A 45 -2.88 -16.25 13.93
C ASN A 45 -3.93 -15.29 13.33
N GLU A 46 -3.60 -13.99 13.20
CA GLU A 46 -4.50 -13.03 12.57
C GLU A 46 -4.83 -13.43 11.15
N VAL A 47 -6.10 -13.52 10.84
CA VAL A 47 -6.58 -13.98 9.54
C VAL A 47 -6.88 -12.76 8.67
N PRO A 48 -6.20 -12.57 7.53
CA PRO A 48 -6.50 -11.47 6.63
C PRO A 48 -7.96 -11.49 6.19
N GLU A 49 -8.66 -10.37 6.28
CA GLU A 49 -10.05 -10.21 5.82
C GLU A 49 -10.17 -10.45 4.32
N ILE A 50 -9.22 -9.88 3.55
CA ILE A 50 -9.17 -10.03 2.10
C ILE A 50 -8.30 -11.22 1.73
N LYS A 51 -8.94 -12.27 1.21
CA LYS A 51 -8.27 -13.49 0.78
C LYS A 51 -8.27 -13.64 -0.73
N ASN A 52 -7.21 -14.25 -1.25
CA ASN A 52 -7.19 -14.69 -2.64
C ASN A 52 -7.87 -16.07 -2.73
N TYR A 53 -9.00 -16.11 -3.40
CA TYR A 53 -9.78 -17.36 -3.56
C TYR A 53 -9.50 -18.06 -4.90
N ASN A 54 -8.79 -17.43 -5.81
CA ASN A 54 -8.51 -17.97 -7.14
C ASN A 54 -7.07 -17.64 -7.53
N ASN A 55 -6.36 -18.64 -8.05
CA ASN A 55 -4.99 -18.52 -8.54
C ASN A 55 -4.89 -18.63 -10.08
N GLU A 56 -6.02 -18.68 -10.78
CA GLU A 56 -6.03 -18.72 -12.23
C GLU A 56 -5.52 -17.40 -12.82
N SER A 57 -4.75 -17.50 -13.89
CA SER A 57 -4.36 -16.35 -14.69
C SER A 57 -5.59 -15.83 -15.44
N LEU A 58 -5.77 -14.52 -15.41
CA LEU A 58 -6.90 -13.85 -16.06
C LEU A 58 -6.38 -12.73 -16.95
N GLU A 59 -6.86 -12.71 -18.20
CA GLU A 59 -6.68 -11.52 -19.03
C GLU A 59 -7.68 -10.45 -18.60
N ILE A 60 -7.18 -9.30 -18.17
CA ILE A 60 -7.97 -8.15 -17.73
C ILE A 60 -7.95 -7.09 -18.82
N HIS A 61 -9.13 -6.65 -19.25
CA HIS A 61 -9.32 -5.58 -20.22
C HIS A 61 -9.58 -4.23 -19.56
N GLY A 62 -10.18 -4.24 -18.34
CA GLY A 62 -10.32 -3.08 -17.48
C GLY A 62 -11.72 -2.46 -17.45
N LYS A 63 -12.78 -3.15 -17.91
CA LYS A 63 -14.15 -2.69 -17.68
C LYS A 63 -14.50 -2.82 -16.20
N VAL A 64 -14.88 -1.71 -15.56
CA VAL A 64 -15.27 -1.69 -14.14
C VAL A 64 -16.75 -1.32 -14.02
N THR A 65 -17.52 -2.14 -13.29
CA THR A 65 -18.94 -1.90 -13.05
C THR A 65 -19.26 -2.00 -11.56
N PHE A 66 -19.88 -0.97 -11.03
CA PHE A 66 -20.48 -0.94 -9.70
C PHE A 66 -21.96 -1.21 -9.82
N LYS A 67 -22.50 -2.22 -9.09
CA LYS A 67 -23.92 -2.58 -9.07
C LYS A 67 -24.43 -2.53 -7.64
N ASP A 68 -25.25 -1.52 -7.34
CA ASP A 68 -25.89 -1.29 -6.04
C ASP A 68 -24.91 -1.36 -4.86
N VAL A 69 -23.69 -0.83 -5.06
CA VAL A 69 -22.61 -0.94 -4.09
C VAL A 69 -22.89 -0.08 -2.87
N THR A 70 -22.93 -0.74 -1.73
CA THR A 70 -22.96 -0.12 -0.42
C THR A 70 -21.75 -0.60 0.37
N PHE A 71 -21.06 0.32 1.05
CA PHE A 71 -19.92 -0.01 1.88
C PHE A 71 -19.96 0.75 3.21
N THR A 72 -19.81 0.00 4.28
CA THR A 72 -19.74 0.49 5.66
C THR A 72 -18.45 -0.02 6.28
N TYR A 73 -17.65 0.88 6.86
CA TYR A 73 -16.46 0.50 7.61
C TYR A 73 -16.86 -0.20 8.91
N GLU A 74 -16.36 -1.43 9.13
CA GLU A 74 -16.74 -2.25 10.30
C GLU A 74 -16.29 -1.60 11.63
N ASP A 75 -15.10 -1.02 11.66
CA ASP A 75 -14.53 -0.40 12.87
C ASP A 75 -15.32 0.80 13.39
N THR A 76 -15.89 1.59 12.48
CA THR A 76 -16.54 2.87 12.80
C THR A 76 -18.04 2.87 12.60
N ASN A 77 -18.59 1.82 11.94
CA ASN A 77 -19.97 1.76 11.45
C ASN A 77 -20.39 2.95 10.56
N ILE A 78 -19.40 3.59 9.90
CA ILE A 78 -19.66 4.69 8.97
C ILE A 78 -19.96 4.11 7.59
N THR A 79 -21.16 4.39 7.07
CA THR A 79 -21.51 4.05 5.69
C THR A 79 -20.93 5.10 4.75
N ALA A 80 -19.83 4.77 4.08
CA ALA A 80 -19.12 5.66 3.17
C ALA A 80 -19.76 5.72 1.77
N LEU A 81 -20.35 4.61 1.31
CA LEU A 81 -21.01 4.51 0.01
C LEU A 81 -22.38 3.86 0.17
N LYS A 82 -23.37 4.38 -0.57
CA LYS A 82 -24.76 3.85 -0.52
C LYS A 82 -25.34 3.78 -1.92
N ASN A 83 -25.66 2.55 -2.36
CA ASN A 83 -26.32 2.25 -3.65
C ASN A 83 -25.62 2.90 -4.86
N ILE A 84 -24.28 2.81 -4.92
CA ILE A 84 -23.48 3.38 -6.01
C ILE A 84 -23.59 2.50 -7.25
N ASN A 85 -23.95 3.12 -8.38
CA ASN A 85 -24.12 2.48 -9.67
C ASN A 85 -23.39 3.28 -10.76
N PHE A 86 -22.44 2.65 -11.45
CA PHE A 86 -21.82 3.19 -12.66
C PHE A 86 -21.09 2.08 -13.42
N THR A 87 -20.81 2.33 -14.69
CA THR A 87 -19.94 1.49 -15.51
C THR A 87 -18.96 2.37 -16.24
N ILE A 88 -17.70 1.97 -16.30
CA ILE A 88 -16.64 2.58 -17.09
C ILE A 88 -16.00 1.51 -17.98
N ASN A 89 -15.85 1.81 -19.27
CA ASN A 89 -15.28 0.90 -20.25
C ASN A 89 -13.78 1.14 -20.45
N PRO A 90 -13.04 0.16 -20.99
CA PRO A 90 -11.65 0.35 -21.37
C PRO A 90 -11.45 1.57 -22.28
N GLY A 91 -10.47 2.41 -21.96
CA GLY A 91 -10.18 3.65 -22.68
C GLY A 91 -10.97 4.88 -22.21
N GLU A 92 -11.94 4.72 -21.30
CA GLU A 92 -12.68 5.83 -20.71
C GLU A 92 -11.99 6.37 -19.47
N THR A 93 -12.22 7.65 -19.19
CA THR A 93 -11.77 8.32 -17.95
C THR A 93 -12.98 8.77 -17.14
N LEU A 94 -13.02 8.37 -15.87
CA LEU A 94 -14.02 8.81 -14.90
C LEU A 94 -13.39 9.80 -13.91
N ALA A 95 -13.86 11.04 -13.93
CA ALA A 95 -13.53 12.01 -12.91
C ALA A 95 -14.51 11.93 -11.74
N ILE A 96 -13.98 11.79 -10.53
CA ILE A 96 -14.76 11.73 -9.28
C ILE A 96 -14.50 13.00 -8.50
N LEU A 97 -15.50 13.85 -8.42
CA LEU A 97 -15.44 15.14 -7.73
C LEU A 97 -16.31 15.11 -6.48
N GLY A 98 -15.90 15.84 -5.45
CA GLY A 98 -16.69 15.97 -4.22
C GLY A 98 -15.86 16.47 -3.03
N ASN A 99 -16.55 16.82 -1.96
CA ASN A 99 -15.92 17.31 -0.73
C ASN A 99 -15.11 16.21 -0.02
N THR A 100 -14.21 16.61 0.86
CA THR A 100 -13.50 15.66 1.76
C THR A 100 -14.51 14.87 2.56
N GLY A 101 -14.29 13.57 2.72
CA GLY A 101 -15.18 12.67 3.44
C GLY A 101 -16.40 12.18 2.65
N SER A 102 -16.55 12.50 1.34
CA SER A 102 -17.67 12.04 0.51
C SER A 102 -17.53 10.61 -0.05
N GLY A 103 -16.53 9.84 0.37
CA GLY A 103 -16.35 8.43 -0.05
C GLY A 103 -15.55 8.23 -1.33
N LYS A 104 -14.89 9.28 -1.89
CA LYS A 104 -14.11 9.17 -3.13
C LYS A 104 -12.97 8.15 -3.03
N SER A 105 -12.16 8.26 -1.97
CA SER A 105 -11.05 7.33 -1.72
C SER A 105 -11.55 5.90 -1.48
N THR A 106 -12.73 5.76 -0.85
CA THR A 106 -13.36 4.46 -0.65
C THR A 106 -13.68 3.75 -1.97
N ILE A 107 -14.10 4.49 -3.01
CA ILE A 107 -14.36 3.91 -4.34
C ILE A 107 -13.09 3.25 -4.88
N ILE A 108 -11.95 3.94 -4.84
CA ILE A 108 -10.68 3.40 -5.36
C ILE A 108 -10.09 2.28 -4.48
N GLU A 109 -10.30 2.35 -3.18
CA GLU A 109 -9.92 1.28 -2.26
C GLU A 109 -10.68 -0.02 -2.57
N LEU A 110 -11.97 0.08 -2.88
CA LEU A 110 -12.79 -1.04 -3.30
C LEU A 110 -12.39 -1.59 -4.68
N ILE A 111 -12.04 -0.73 -5.65
CA ILE A 111 -11.51 -1.17 -6.96
C ILE A 111 -10.20 -1.92 -6.79
N SER A 112 -9.32 -1.44 -5.89
CA SER A 112 -8.04 -2.09 -5.56
C SER A 112 -8.22 -3.32 -4.66
N ARG A 113 -9.46 -3.60 -4.26
CA ARG A 113 -9.86 -4.66 -3.33
C ARG A 113 -9.03 -4.62 -2.05
N LEU A 114 -8.91 -3.42 -1.43
CA LEU A 114 -8.43 -3.27 -0.06
C LEU A 114 -9.53 -3.64 0.94
N TYR A 115 -10.79 -3.51 0.52
CA TYR A 115 -11.99 -3.95 1.22
C TYR A 115 -12.92 -4.70 0.27
N ASP A 116 -13.78 -5.56 0.78
CA ASP A 116 -14.92 -6.14 0.06
C ASP A 116 -16.18 -5.32 0.37
N VAL A 117 -17.13 -5.25 -0.57
CA VAL A 117 -18.37 -4.47 -0.41
C VAL A 117 -19.29 -5.10 0.66
N THR A 118 -20.01 -4.26 1.42
CA THR A 118 -21.01 -4.70 2.40
C THR A 118 -22.27 -5.23 1.70
N ALA A 119 -22.70 -4.56 0.61
CA ALA A 119 -23.81 -5.01 -0.24
C ALA A 119 -23.58 -4.62 -1.69
N GLY A 120 -24.26 -5.27 -2.62
CA GLY A 120 -24.04 -5.08 -4.05
C GLY A 120 -22.85 -5.87 -4.58
N SER A 121 -22.29 -5.44 -5.71
CA SER A 121 -21.13 -6.11 -6.31
C SER A 121 -20.31 -5.18 -7.18
N ILE A 122 -19.00 -5.38 -7.19
CA ILE A 122 -18.08 -4.77 -8.15
C ILE A 122 -17.66 -5.84 -9.15
N LEU A 123 -17.83 -5.53 -10.43
CA LEU A 123 -17.42 -6.41 -11.50
C LEU A 123 -16.22 -5.81 -12.23
N LEU A 124 -15.27 -6.67 -12.56
CA LEU A 124 -14.16 -6.39 -13.45
C LEU A 124 -14.29 -7.32 -14.66
N ASP A 125 -14.45 -6.73 -15.85
CA ASP A 125 -14.75 -7.47 -17.10
C ASP A 125 -15.95 -8.43 -16.94
N ASP A 126 -17.05 -7.89 -16.36
CA ASP A 126 -18.33 -8.58 -16.09
C ASP A 126 -18.23 -9.74 -15.08
N LYS A 127 -17.06 -9.95 -14.44
CA LYS A 127 -16.85 -10.98 -13.39
C LYS A 127 -16.73 -10.33 -12.02
N PRO A 128 -17.37 -10.89 -10.96
CA PRO A 128 -17.24 -10.34 -9.62
C PRO A 128 -15.76 -10.29 -9.18
N ILE A 129 -15.27 -9.09 -8.81
CA ILE A 129 -13.86 -8.86 -8.45
C ILE A 129 -13.41 -9.75 -7.28
N LYS A 130 -14.32 -10.10 -6.37
CA LYS A 130 -14.08 -10.98 -5.24
C LYS A 130 -13.68 -12.41 -5.65
N LYS A 131 -14.13 -12.87 -6.83
CA LYS A 131 -13.84 -14.22 -7.36
C LYS A 131 -12.58 -14.26 -8.24
N LEU A 132 -11.96 -13.13 -8.53
CA LEU A 132 -10.77 -13.05 -9.37
C LEU A 132 -9.49 -13.28 -8.55
N ASN A 133 -8.41 -13.65 -9.25
CA ASN A 133 -7.08 -13.70 -8.66
C ASN A 133 -6.66 -12.30 -8.21
N LEU A 134 -6.55 -12.12 -6.90
CA LEU A 134 -6.24 -10.82 -6.28
C LEU A 134 -4.91 -10.24 -6.75
N ASN A 135 -3.90 -11.09 -6.97
CA ASN A 135 -2.59 -10.66 -7.45
C ASN A 135 -2.68 -10.15 -8.90
N GLU A 136 -3.42 -10.86 -9.75
CA GLU A 136 -3.64 -10.43 -11.15
C GLU A 136 -4.40 -9.12 -11.22
N VAL A 137 -5.49 -8.97 -10.44
CA VAL A 137 -6.24 -7.72 -10.34
C VAL A 137 -5.33 -6.56 -9.95
N ARG A 138 -4.59 -6.70 -8.83
CA ARG A 138 -3.69 -5.66 -8.33
C ARG A 138 -2.52 -5.40 -9.28
N ASN A 139 -2.07 -6.42 -10.01
CA ASN A 139 -1.04 -6.26 -11.04
C ASN A 139 -1.51 -5.42 -12.22
N GLN A 140 -2.79 -5.40 -12.53
CA GLN A 140 -3.37 -4.60 -13.61
C GLN A 140 -3.89 -3.22 -13.17
N ILE A 141 -3.62 -2.83 -11.92
CA ILE A 141 -3.93 -1.50 -11.38
C ILE A 141 -2.64 -0.72 -11.14
N GLY A 142 -2.53 0.47 -11.74
CA GLY A 142 -1.52 1.47 -11.40
C GLY A 142 -2.16 2.52 -10.50
N PHE A 143 -1.74 2.61 -9.26
CA PHE A 143 -2.30 3.51 -8.26
C PHE A 143 -1.31 4.59 -7.86
N VAL A 144 -1.76 5.84 -7.89
CA VAL A 144 -1.02 7.01 -7.41
C VAL A 144 -1.81 7.62 -6.26
N PRO A 145 -1.39 7.45 -5.01
CA PRO A 145 -2.09 8.01 -3.85
C PRO A 145 -1.87 9.52 -3.71
N GLN A 146 -2.74 10.16 -2.95
CA GLN A 146 -2.64 11.59 -2.60
C GLN A 146 -1.32 11.91 -1.89
N ASP A 147 -0.89 11.07 -0.93
CA ASP A 147 0.41 11.17 -0.25
C ASP A 147 1.33 10.02 -0.69
N PRO A 148 2.24 10.26 -1.64
CA PRO A 148 3.08 9.22 -2.20
C PRO A 148 4.18 8.77 -1.24
N PHE A 149 4.19 7.48 -0.94
CA PHE A 149 5.29 6.86 -0.19
C PHE A 149 6.44 6.46 -1.12
N LEU A 150 7.65 6.91 -0.79
CA LEU A 150 8.89 6.49 -1.46
C LEU A 150 9.80 5.77 -0.46
N PHE A 151 10.43 4.70 -0.92
CA PHE A 151 11.36 3.90 -0.12
C PHE A 151 12.71 4.62 0.02
N SER A 152 13.42 4.38 1.13
CA SER A 152 14.80 4.80 1.33
C SER A 152 15.74 3.99 0.44
N ASP A 153 15.67 4.26 -0.86
CA ASP A 153 16.40 3.57 -1.93
C ASP A 153 16.65 4.57 -3.07
N THR A 154 17.29 4.15 -4.15
CA THR A 154 17.52 4.99 -5.32
C THR A 154 16.21 5.41 -5.99
N ILE A 155 16.22 6.51 -6.73
CA ILE A 155 15.07 6.94 -7.55
C ILE A 155 14.73 5.86 -8.58
N GLU A 156 15.74 5.26 -9.20
CA GLU A 156 15.57 4.13 -10.12
C GLU A 156 14.79 2.99 -9.49
N ASN A 157 15.20 2.50 -8.32
CA ASN A 157 14.54 1.41 -7.62
C ASN A 157 13.12 1.78 -7.18
N ASN A 158 12.90 3.03 -6.81
CA ASN A 158 11.56 3.53 -6.51
C ASN A 158 10.61 3.47 -7.70
N ILE A 159 11.08 3.81 -8.91
CA ILE A 159 10.28 3.67 -10.15
C ILE A 159 10.13 2.19 -10.51
N LYS A 160 11.23 1.44 -10.47
CA LYS A 160 11.30 0.02 -10.79
C LYS A 160 10.43 -0.87 -9.89
N PHE A 161 10.05 -0.38 -8.71
CA PHE A 161 9.09 -1.06 -7.83
C PHE A 161 7.76 -1.37 -8.54
N GLY A 162 7.33 -0.55 -9.49
CA GLY A 162 6.15 -0.82 -10.32
C GLY A 162 6.32 -2.01 -11.28
N LYS A 163 7.55 -2.26 -11.77
CA LYS A 163 7.88 -3.34 -12.70
C LYS A 163 9.29 -3.86 -12.41
N LYS A 164 9.40 -4.96 -11.67
CA LYS A 164 10.66 -5.52 -11.15
C LYS A 164 11.75 -5.71 -12.21
N ASN A 165 11.38 -6.13 -13.42
CA ASN A 165 12.31 -6.40 -14.52
C ASN A 165 12.33 -5.27 -15.56
N ALA A 166 12.04 -4.01 -15.16
CA ALA A 166 12.10 -2.88 -16.05
C ALA A 166 13.53 -2.62 -16.52
N SER A 167 13.69 -2.34 -17.82
CA SER A 167 14.94 -1.87 -18.39
C SER A 167 15.17 -0.40 -18.01
N GLU A 168 16.42 0.05 -18.10
CA GLU A 168 16.77 1.44 -17.88
C GLU A 168 16.00 2.40 -18.82
N GLN A 169 15.79 1.98 -20.05
CA GLN A 169 15.04 2.76 -21.03
C GLN A 169 13.55 2.91 -20.66
N GLU A 170 12.92 1.84 -20.14
CA GLU A 170 11.55 1.91 -19.64
C GLU A 170 11.42 2.82 -18.43
N ILE A 171 12.42 2.83 -17.53
CA ILE A 171 12.46 3.72 -16.37
C ILE A 171 12.56 5.18 -16.81
N ILE A 172 13.45 5.48 -17.75
CA ILE A 172 13.61 6.83 -18.30
C ILE A 172 12.33 7.30 -19.01
N GLU A 173 11.71 6.43 -19.80
CA GLU A 173 10.45 6.73 -20.49
C GLU A 173 9.31 7.01 -19.50
N ALA A 174 9.18 6.19 -18.48
CA ALA A 174 8.20 6.42 -17.41
C ALA A 174 8.44 7.76 -16.69
N ALA A 175 9.69 8.09 -16.40
CA ALA A 175 10.04 9.36 -15.79
C ALA A 175 9.78 10.58 -16.71
N LYS A 176 9.98 10.45 -18.03
CA LYS A 176 9.64 11.47 -19.02
C LYS A 176 8.12 11.67 -19.10
N ASN A 177 7.36 10.60 -19.14
CA ASN A 177 5.90 10.67 -19.17
C ASN A 177 5.32 11.31 -17.89
N ALA A 178 5.97 11.09 -16.74
CA ALA A 178 5.63 11.73 -15.47
C ALA A 178 6.25 13.13 -15.29
N VAL A 179 6.94 13.67 -16.30
CA VAL A 179 7.60 15.01 -16.28
C VAL A 179 8.57 15.16 -15.08
N VAL A 180 9.31 14.12 -14.72
CA VAL A 180 10.30 14.14 -13.62
C VAL A 180 11.72 13.84 -14.07
N HIS A 181 11.91 13.42 -15.32
CA HIS A 181 13.22 13.05 -15.87
C HIS A 181 14.26 14.18 -15.72
N GLU A 182 13.93 15.40 -16.15
CA GLU A 182 14.84 16.54 -16.11
C GLU A 182 15.30 16.82 -14.65
N ASN A 183 14.37 16.78 -13.70
CA ASN A 183 14.73 16.95 -12.28
C ASN A 183 15.64 15.83 -11.76
N ILE A 184 15.49 14.61 -12.28
CA ILE A 184 16.31 13.48 -11.85
C ILE A 184 17.75 13.63 -12.37
N ILE A 185 17.95 14.04 -13.61
CA ILE A 185 19.29 14.20 -14.19
C ILE A 185 20.05 15.37 -13.58
N ASP A 186 19.37 16.37 -13.01
CA ASP A 186 20.00 17.49 -12.30
C ASP A 186 20.62 17.09 -10.95
N PHE A 187 20.26 15.92 -10.40
CA PHE A 187 20.93 15.41 -9.19
C PHE A 187 22.32 14.89 -9.51
N VAL A 188 23.27 15.08 -8.59
CA VAL A 188 24.68 14.62 -8.72
C VAL A 188 24.81 13.16 -9.15
N HIS A 189 23.92 12.29 -8.67
CA HIS A 189 23.91 10.87 -8.98
C HIS A 189 22.76 10.45 -9.91
N GLY A 190 22.01 11.40 -10.48
CA GLY A 190 20.89 11.13 -11.37
C GLY A 190 19.91 10.11 -10.80
N TYR A 191 19.57 9.09 -11.56
CA TYR A 191 18.67 8.00 -11.13
C TYR A 191 19.20 7.17 -9.96
N LYS A 192 20.52 7.17 -9.71
CA LYS A 192 21.15 6.47 -8.57
C LYS A 192 21.16 7.30 -7.29
N THR A 193 20.56 8.47 -7.30
CA THR A 193 20.39 9.28 -6.10
C THR A 193 19.56 8.53 -5.08
N ILE A 194 20.11 8.32 -3.89
CA ILE A 194 19.43 7.65 -2.76
C ILE A 194 18.50 8.66 -2.10
N LEU A 195 17.25 8.27 -1.97
CA LEU A 195 16.25 9.03 -1.25
C LEU A 195 16.35 8.71 0.23
N GLY A 196 16.33 9.73 1.07
CA GLY A 196 16.21 9.56 2.51
C GLY A 196 14.86 8.96 2.91
N GLU A 197 14.64 8.81 4.21
CA GLU A 197 13.40 8.27 4.75
C GLU A 197 12.18 9.01 4.17
N ARG A 198 11.22 8.26 3.64
CA ARG A 198 10.03 8.77 2.93
C ARG A 198 10.33 9.76 1.79
N GLY A 199 11.51 9.64 1.16
CA GLY A 199 11.88 10.50 0.04
C GLY A 199 12.12 11.97 0.42
N VAL A 200 12.60 12.25 1.63
CA VAL A 200 12.79 13.60 2.18
C VAL A 200 13.62 14.53 1.28
N THR A 201 14.48 13.98 0.41
CA THR A 201 15.33 14.72 -0.54
C THR A 201 14.57 15.30 -1.73
N LEU A 202 13.33 14.90 -1.95
CA LEU A 202 12.48 15.37 -3.05
C LEU A 202 11.43 16.37 -2.56
N SER A 203 11.07 17.34 -3.40
CA SER A 203 9.91 18.19 -3.16
C SER A 203 8.60 17.37 -3.25
N GLY A 204 7.50 17.87 -2.70
CA GLY A 204 6.19 17.21 -2.78
C GLY A 204 5.78 16.86 -4.21
N GLY A 205 5.91 17.82 -5.14
CA GLY A 205 5.60 17.61 -6.54
C GLY A 205 6.55 16.61 -7.23
N GLN A 206 7.83 16.55 -6.85
CA GLN A 206 8.76 15.54 -7.36
C GLN A 206 8.40 14.14 -6.85
N LYS A 207 8.02 14.00 -5.57
CA LYS A 207 7.55 12.74 -5.00
C LYS A 207 6.32 12.22 -5.75
N GLN A 208 5.34 13.09 -5.99
CA GLN A 208 4.14 12.73 -6.75
C GLN A 208 4.49 12.26 -8.16
N ARG A 209 5.37 12.96 -8.88
CA ARG A 209 5.79 12.58 -10.23
C ARG A 209 6.58 11.26 -10.27
N VAL A 210 7.42 10.98 -9.28
CA VAL A 210 8.07 9.66 -9.15
C VAL A 210 7.04 8.57 -8.88
N SER A 211 6.00 8.84 -8.08
CA SER A 211 4.90 7.90 -7.87
C SER A 211 4.08 7.67 -9.13
N ILE A 212 3.84 8.71 -9.95
CA ILE A 212 3.22 8.57 -11.27
C ILE A 212 4.07 7.68 -12.17
N ALA A 213 5.40 7.93 -12.26
CA ALA A 213 6.31 7.09 -13.06
C ALA A 213 6.25 5.62 -12.61
N ARG A 214 6.22 5.36 -11.30
CA ARG A 214 6.05 4.01 -10.71
C ARG A 214 4.74 3.34 -11.14
N ALA A 215 3.65 4.10 -11.20
CA ALA A 215 2.34 3.55 -11.58
C ALA A 215 2.25 3.23 -13.07
N ILE A 216 2.78 4.11 -13.95
CA ILE A 216 2.68 3.94 -15.41
C ILE A 216 3.68 2.93 -15.99
N ILE A 217 4.87 2.75 -15.39
CA ILE A 217 5.88 1.78 -15.86
C ILE A 217 5.35 0.35 -15.87
N LYS A 218 4.40 0.05 -15.01
CA LYS A 218 3.71 -1.22 -14.91
C LYS A 218 2.90 -1.55 -16.16
N ASN A 219 2.57 -0.53 -16.96
CA ASN A 219 1.66 -0.59 -18.10
C ASN A 219 0.31 -1.28 -17.78
N PRO A 220 -0.36 -0.85 -16.70
CA PRO A 220 -1.57 -1.49 -16.21
C PRO A 220 -2.78 -1.22 -17.13
N LYS A 221 -3.87 -1.98 -16.97
CA LYS A 221 -5.14 -1.75 -17.67
C LYS A 221 -6.01 -0.71 -16.99
N ILE A 222 -5.81 -0.50 -15.71
CA ILE A 222 -6.54 0.48 -14.89
C ILE A 222 -5.54 1.44 -14.26
N LEU A 223 -5.76 2.74 -14.41
CA LEU A 223 -4.99 3.79 -13.76
C LEU A 223 -5.88 4.53 -12.77
N ILE A 224 -5.35 4.78 -11.58
CA ILE A 224 -6.05 5.49 -10.52
C ILE A 224 -5.15 6.62 -10.01
N PHE A 225 -5.65 7.85 -10.10
CA PHE A 225 -4.99 9.07 -9.65
C PHE A 225 -5.81 9.72 -8.53
N ASP A 226 -5.32 9.63 -7.29
CA ASP A 226 -6.00 10.20 -6.12
C ASP A 226 -5.38 11.55 -5.77
N ASP A 227 -5.99 12.65 -6.22
CA ASP A 227 -5.59 14.05 -5.99
C ASP A 227 -4.06 14.30 -6.12
N CYS A 228 -3.42 13.53 -6.98
CA CYS A 228 -1.96 13.45 -7.08
C CYS A 228 -1.30 14.63 -7.81
N LEU A 229 -2.07 15.62 -8.28
CA LEU A 229 -1.55 16.81 -8.97
C LEU A 229 -1.64 18.07 -8.12
N SER A 230 -2.21 17.98 -6.92
CA SER A 230 -2.45 19.14 -6.04
C SER A 230 -1.18 19.86 -5.57
N ALA A 231 -0.04 19.17 -5.52
CA ALA A 231 1.27 19.73 -5.12
C ALA A 231 2.17 20.12 -6.31
N VAL A 232 1.63 20.10 -7.53
CA VAL A 232 2.36 20.42 -8.77
C VAL A 232 1.92 21.81 -9.27
N ASP A 233 2.84 22.57 -9.85
CA ASP A 233 2.53 23.84 -10.50
C ASP A 233 1.70 23.64 -11.78
N THR A 234 0.93 24.65 -12.17
CA THR A 234 -0.04 24.57 -13.28
C THR A 234 0.60 24.19 -14.62
N GLU A 235 1.80 24.70 -14.93
CA GLU A 235 2.48 24.38 -16.20
C GLU A 235 2.91 22.92 -16.23
N THR A 236 3.46 22.43 -15.15
CA THR A 236 3.86 21.02 -15.00
C THR A 236 2.62 20.11 -14.97
N GLU A 237 1.52 20.52 -14.32
CA GLU A 237 0.25 19.80 -14.30
C GLU A 237 -0.30 19.60 -15.74
N GLU A 238 -0.37 20.66 -16.56
CA GLU A 238 -0.82 20.56 -17.95
C GLU A 238 0.04 19.58 -18.76
N ARG A 239 1.36 19.62 -18.58
CA ARG A 239 2.29 18.70 -19.29
C ARG A 239 2.09 17.24 -18.82
N ILE A 240 1.87 17.02 -17.54
CA ILE A 240 1.59 15.68 -16.99
C ILE A 240 0.26 15.18 -17.59
N LEU A 241 -0.80 15.97 -17.55
CA LEU A 241 -2.11 15.60 -18.08
C LEU A 241 -2.05 15.25 -19.58
N ALA A 242 -1.35 16.06 -20.39
CA ALA A 242 -1.16 15.78 -21.82
C ALA A 242 -0.39 14.46 -22.07
N ASN A 243 0.59 14.12 -21.24
CA ASN A 243 1.31 12.85 -21.34
C ASN A 243 0.47 11.67 -20.84
N LEU A 244 -0.25 11.87 -19.73
CA LEU A 244 -1.14 10.85 -19.18
C LEU A 244 -2.28 10.53 -20.13
N GLU A 245 -2.83 11.52 -20.86
CA GLU A 245 -3.83 11.29 -21.90
C GLU A 245 -3.32 10.31 -22.97
N LYS A 246 -2.05 10.46 -23.41
CA LYS A 246 -1.44 9.52 -24.35
C LYS A 246 -1.25 8.12 -23.78
N VAL A 247 -0.82 8.03 -22.52
CA VAL A 247 -0.58 6.76 -21.83
C VAL A 247 -1.89 6.03 -21.51
N SER A 248 -2.98 6.77 -21.29
CA SER A 248 -4.28 6.23 -20.86
C SER A 248 -5.25 5.90 -22.01
N LYS A 249 -4.93 6.23 -23.28
CA LYS A 249 -5.84 6.05 -24.44
C LYS A 249 -6.54 4.70 -24.56
N SER A 250 -5.93 3.62 -24.04
CA SER A 250 -6.50 2.27 -24.06
C SER A 250 -6.75 1.70 -22.65
N LYS A 251 -6.72 2.56 -21.63
CA LYS A 251 -6.80 2.17 -20.23
C LYS A 251 -8.00 2.82 -19.57
N THR A 252 -8.58 2.12 -18.62
CA THR A 252 -9.60 2.69 -17.74
C THR A 252 -8.93 3.60 -16.74
N THR A 253 -9.34 4.85 -16.67
CA THR A 253 -8.68 5.84 -15.82
C THR A 253 -9.66 6.44 -14.82
N PHE A 254 -9.29 6.44 -13.55
CA PHE A 254 -10.00 7.12 -12.48
C PHE A 254 -9.16 8.31 -12.01
N ILE A 255 -9.77 9.47 -11.96
CA ILE A 255 -9.14 10.70 -11.46
C ILE A 255 -10.02 11.24 -10.34
N ILE A 256 -9.44 11.31 -9.13
CA ILE A 256 -10.08 12.00 -8.01
C ILE A 256 -9.49 13.39 -7.91
N SER A 257 -10.37 14.39 -7.79
CA SER A 257 -9.97 15.77 -7.55
C SER A 257 -10.89 16.44 -6.54
N HIS A 258 -10.34 17.40 -5.84
CA HIS A 258 -11.05 18.30 -4.93
C HIS A 258 -11.38 19.65 -5.59
N ARG A 259 -10.95 19.87 -6.84
CA ARG A 259 -11.10 21.13 -7.59
C ARG A 259 -11.97 20.94 -8.82
#